data_86153734f9fcbdf4b7026d960b48e7fe
#
_entry.id   86153734f9fcbdf4b7026d960b48e7fe
#
_cell.length_a   1.000
_cell.length_b   1.000
_cell.length_c   1.000
_cell.angle_alpha   90.00
_cell.angle_beta   90.00
_cell.angle_gamma   90.00
#
_symmetry.space_group_name_H-M   'P 1'
#
loop_
_entity.id
_entity.type
_entity.pdbx_description
1 polymer ?
#
loop_
_entity_poly.entity_id
_entity_poly.type
_entity_poly.pdbx_seq_one_letter_code
_entity_poly.pdbx_strand_id
1 'polypeptide(L)'
;AKNKIVGSKSKGYYYVDKSGARVTSNEIKMAVDFVMKNSNPASRQRNRLKQCFDALRKYPYVGKSDTPPGASQLPSYARYMFTRQCGDCYYYGITMAYIARVLGYDSRAAMGAVTAWGPAHPLSPHGWCEVRVDSGWKMIDCSMQNGHPDANLFFVGRNRYPYRLRCDKTYALNINNGKVSWR
;
A
#
# COMPACT_ATOMS: atom_id res chain seq x y z
N ALA A 1 -17.60 10.12 -12.83
CA ALA A 1 -16.43 9.31 -12.54
C ALA A 1 -16.60 8.62 -11.19
N LYS A 2 -16.11 7.40 -11.04
CA LYS A 2 -16.17 6.63 -9.78
C LYS A 2 -14.90 5.83 -9.59
N ASN A 3 -14.45 5.72 -8.35
CA ASN A 3 -13.33 4.90 -7.92
C ASN A 3 -12.05 5.12 -8.74
N LYS A 4 -11.69 6.38 -8.95
CA LYS A 4 -10.50 6.74 -9.73
C LYS A 4 -10.03 8.17 -9.47
N ILE A 5 -8.81 8.45 -9.90
CA ILE A 5 -8.26 9.80 -9.95
C ILE A 5 -8.88 10.54 -11.12
N VAL A 6 -9.32 11.76 -10.87
CA VAL A 6 -9.87 12.70 -11.86
C VAL A 6 -9.22 14.06 -11.72
N GLY A 7 -9.41 14.91 -12.71
CA GLY A 7 -8.85 16.26 -12.73
C GLY A 7 -7.95 16.50 -13.93
N SER A 8 -7.17 17.57 -13.86
CA SER A 8 -6.24 17.96 -14.89
C SER A 8 -5.02 18.66 -14.29
N LYS A 9 -3.99 18.85 -15.11
CA LYS A 9 -2.78 19.55 -14.69
C LYS A 9 -3.08 20.97 -14.20
N SER A 10 -4.01 21.67 -14.84
CA SER A 10 -4.38 23.05 -14.50
C SER A 10 -5.30 23.16 -13.30
N LYS A 11 -6.18 22.18 -13.08
CA LYS A 11 -7.18 22.18 -12.00
C LYS A 11 -6.80 21.31 -10.80
N GLY A 12 -5.67 20.59 -10.89
CA GLY A 12 -5.25 19.59 -9.92
C GLY A 12 -5.97 18.26 -10.08
N TYR A 13 -5.40 17.24 -9.46
CA TYR A 13 -5.94 15.88 -9.46
C TYR A 13 -6.49 15.53 -8.07
N TYR A 14 -7.55 14.73 -8.05
CA TYR A 14 -8.16 14.23 -6.80
C TYR A 14 -8.82 12.88 -7.02
N TYR A 15 -9.03 12.15 -5.95
CA TYR A 15 -9.70 10.85 -6.00
C TYR A 15 -11.21 11.03 -5.74
N VAL A 16 -12.02 10.32 -6.53
CA VAL A 16 -13.44 10.12 -6.30
C VAL A 16 -13.69 8.67 -5.94
N ASP A 17 -14.47 8.43 -4.89
CA ASP A 17 -14.74 7.09 -4.40
C ASP A 17 -15.78 6.33 -5.23
N LYS A 18 -16.16 5.13 -4.78
CA LYS A 18 -17.14 4.29 -5.48
C LYS A 18 -18.54 4.93 -5.56
N SER A 19 -18.88 5.84 -4.64
CA SER A 19 -20.12 6.61 -4.71
C SER A 19 -20.06 7.77 -5.70
N GLY A 20 -18.86 8.17 -6.09
CA GLY A 20 -18.58 9.35 -6.91
C GLY A 20 -18.27 10.60 -6.08
N ALA A 21 -18.20 10.46 -4.75
CA ALA A 21 -17.86 11.56 -3.87
C ALA A 21 -16.35 11.87 -3.92
N ARG A 22 -16.01 13.16 -3.91
CA ARG A 22 -14.63 13.62 -3.79
C ARG A 22 -14.12 13.32 -2.38
N VAL A 23 -12.92 12.77 -2.29
CA VAL A 23 -12.25 12.46 -1.03
C VAL A 23 -11.21 13.53 -0.74
N THR A 24 -11.32 14.19 0.41
CA THR A 24 -10.49 15.37 0.77
C THR A 24 -9.47 15.07 1.87
N SER A 25 -9.33 13.82 2.32
CA SER A 25 -8.34 13.50 3.35
C SER A 25 -6.91 13.77 2.85
N ASN A 26 -6.04 14.23 3.75
CA ASN A 26 -4.66 14.57 3.41
C ASN A 26 -3.89 13.37 2.86
N GLU A 27 -4.07 12.19 3.44
CA GLU A 27 -3.37 10.97 3.03
C GLU A 27 -3.81 10.52 1.62
N ILE A 28 -5.09 10.64 1.33
CA ILE A 28 -5.61 10.36 -0.02
C ILE A 28 -5.03 11.35 -1.03
N LYS A 29 -4.95 12.64 -0.68
CA LYS A 29 -4.34 13.65 -1.56
C LYS A 29 -2.86 13.35 -1.80
N MET A 30 -2.12 12.99 -0.76
CA MET A 30 -0.71 12.59 -0.87
C MET A 30 -0.54 11.35 -1.77
N ALA A 31 -1.44 10.36 -1.65
CA ALA A 31 -1.42 9.18 -2.50
C ALA A 31 -1.71 9.54 -3.97
N VAL A 32 -2.67 10.42 -4.23
CA VAL A 32 -2.96 10.93 -5.58
C VAL A 32 -1.72 11.59 -6.18
N ASP A 33 -1.09 12.50 -5.43
CA ASP A 33 0.11 13.21 -5.89
C ASP A 33 1.26 12.23 -6.18
N PHE A 34 1.45 11.23 -5.32
CA PHE A 34 2.46 10.18 -5.53
C PHE A 34 2.19 9.38 -6.82
N VAL A 35 0.96 8.94 -7.03
CA VAL A 35 0.55 8.18 -8.22
C VAL A 35 0.75 9.00 -9.49
N MET A 36 0.34 10.26 -9.48
CA MET A 36 0.48 11.14 -10.65
C MET A 36 1.94 11.44 -10.99
N LYS A 37 2.80 11.52 -9.97
CA LYS A 37 4.25 11.75 -10.15
C LYS A 37 4.98 10.49 -10.62
N ASN A 38 4.60 9.31 -10.16
CA ASN A 38 5.40 8.09 -10.26
C ASN A 38 4.80 7.03 -11.21
N SER A 39 3.69 7.32 -11.88
CA SER A 39 3.10 6.38 -12.83
C SER A 39 2.61 7.06 -14.10
N ASN A 40 2.56 6.29 -15.17
CA ASN A 40 2.05 6.77 -16.47
C ASN A 40 0.51 6.63 -16.49
N PRO A 41 -0.24 7.73 -16.63
CA PRO A 41 -1.71 7.67 -16.68
C PRO A 41 -2.26 6.86 -17.86
N ALA A 42 -1.49 6.68 -18.94
CA ALA A 42 -1.88 5.86 -20.07
C ALA A 42 -1.70 4.35 -19.83
N SER A 43 -0.95 3.95 -18.82
CA SER A 43 -0.76 2.55 -18.46
C SER A 43 -2.01 1.95 -17.82
N ARG A 44 -2.16 0.62 -17.95
CA ARG A 44 -3.23 -0.12 -17.26
C ARG A 44 -3.04 -0.05 -15.75
N GLN A 45 -4.12 -0.19 -15.01
CA GLN A 45 -4.17 -0.09 -13.54
C GLN A 45 -3.05 -0.88 -12.84
N ARG A 46 -2.88 -2.14 -13.18
CA ARG A 46 -1.84 -3.00 -12.56
C ARG A 46 -0.42 -2.51 -12.86
N ASN A 47 -0.18 -2.03 -14.06
CA ASN A 47 1.13 -1.48 -14.43
C ASN A 47 1.43 -0.18 -13.69
N ARG A 48 0.42 0.67 -13.50
CA ARG A 48 0.56 1.88 -12.68
C ARG A 48 0.88 1.52 -11.23
N LEU A 49 0.21 0.51 -10.67
CA LEU A 49 0.49 0.02 -9.33
C LEU A 49 1.94 -0.49 -9.22
N LYS A 50 2.42 -1.24 -10.23
CA LYS A 50 3.82 -1.71 -10.28
C LYS A 50 4.82 -0.55 -10.33
N GLN A 51 4.53 0.47 -11.14
CA GLN A 51 5.36 1.67 -11.22
C GLN A 51 5.45 2.38 -9.87
N CYS A 52 4.32 2.50 -9.16
CA CYS A 52 4.28 3.08 -7.81
C CYS A 52 5.00 2.21 -6.78
N PHE A 53 4.83 0.89 -6.87
CA PHE A 53 5.56 -0.07 -6.03
C PHE A 53 7.08 0.09 -6.20
N ASP A 54 7.56 0.15 -7.43
CA ASP A 54 8.98 0.33 -7.72
C ASP A 54 9.50 1.70 -7.25
N ALA A 55 8.68 2.74 -7.34
CA ALA A 55 9.05 4.08 -6.86
C ALA A 55 9.12 4.13 -5.33
N LEU A 56 8.12 3.58 -4.63
CA LEU A 56 8.08 3.58 -3.16
C LEU A 56 9.24 2.77 -2.57
N ARG A 57 9.61 1.67 -3.21
CA ARG A 57 10.73 0.82 -2.79
C ARG A 57 12.09 1.53 -2.79
N LYS A 58 12.22 2.65 -3.48
CA LYS A 58 13.45 3.45 -3.48
C LYS A 58 13.64 4.27 -2.21
N TYR A 59 12.58 4.45 -1.41
CA TYR A 59 12.71 5.12 -0.13
C TYR A 59 13.51 4.24 0.84
N PRO A 60 14.46 4.81 1.61
CA PRO A 60 15.28 4.03 2.53
C PRO A 60 14.45 3.33 3.61
N TYR A 61 14.83 2.09 3.92
CA TYR A 61 14.30 1.39 5.09
C TYR A 61 14.91 1.97 6.36
N VAL A 62 14.05 2.40 7.28
CA VAL A 62 14.44 2.87 8.61
C VAL A 62 13.53 2.20 9.64
N GLY A 63 14.09 1.29 10.43
CA GLY A 63 13.35 0.61 11.50
C GLY A 63 12.84 1.59 12.55
N LYS A 64 11.55 1.50 12.87
CA LYS A 64 10.89 2.35 13.86
C LYS A 64 10.41 1.58 15.08
N SER A 65 9.74 0.45 14.86
CA SER A 65 9.19 -0.36 15.93
C SER A 65 8.85 -1.76 15.43
N ASP A 66 9.04 -2.75 16.30
CA ASP A 66 8.53 -4.12 16.07
C ASP A 66 7.06 -4.27 16.50
N THR A 67 6.50 -3.24 17.12
CA THR A 67 5.10 -3.24 17.55
C THR A 67 4.21 -2.78 16.39
N PRO A 68 3.23 -3.59 15.95
CA PRO A 68 2.32 -3.19 14.89
C PRO A 68 1.44 -2.02 15.34
N PRO A 69 1.17 -1.05 14.43
CA PRO A 69 0.28 0.06 14.73
C PRO A 69 -1.17 -0.38 14.84
N GLY A 70 -1.95 0.33 15.67
CA GLY A 70 -3.41 0.21 15.69
C GLY A 70 -4.07 1.04 14.61
N ALA A 71 -5.37 0.82 14.38
CA ALA A 71 -6.12 1.46 13.29
C ALA A 71 -6.01 2.99 13.29
N SER A 72 -6.06 3.63 14.45
CA SER A 72 -5.99 5.09 14.58
C SER A 72 -4.64 5.69 14.16
N GLN A 73 -3.57 4.88 14.14
CA GLN A 73 -2.22 5.32 13.82
C GLN A 73 -1.91 5.22 12.31
N LEU A 74 -2.69 4.44 11.54
CA LEU A 74 -2.36 4.14 10.15
C LEU A 74 -2.25 5.38 9.26
N PRO A 75 -3.15 6.39 9.36
CA PRO A 75 -2.99 7.61 8.57
C PRO A 75 -1.64 8.31 8.81
N SER A 76 -1.18 8.38 10.05
CA SER A 76 0.09 9.03 10.39
C SER A 76 1.30 8.32 9.79
N TYR A 77 1.25 6.99 9.67
CA TYR A 77 2.32 6.21 9.04
C TYR A 77 2.45 6.53 7.55
N ALA A 78 1.32 6.64 6.84
CA ALA A 78 1.33 7.04 5.43
C ALA A 78 1.84 8.48 5.25
N ARG A 79 1.36 9.43 6.07
CA ARG A 79 1.84 10.81 6.03
C ARG A 79 3.35 10.88 6.23
N TYR A 80 3.87 10.15 7.21
CA TYR A 80 5.30 10.11 7.47
C TYR A 80 6.08 9.61 6.25
N MET A 81 5.67 8.46 5.68
CA MET A 81 6.34 7.88 4.52
C MET A 81 6.29 8.82 3.31
N PHE A 82 5.14 9.44 3.02
CA PHE A 82 5.03 10.39 1.90
C PHE A 82 5.87 11.64 2.09
N THR A 83 6.01 12.14 3.32
CA THR A 83 6.71 13.40 3.59
C THR A 83 8.19 13.20 3.90
N ARG A 84 8.54 12.20 4.70
CA ARG A 84 9.92 11.92 5.11
C ARG A 84 10.66 10.98 4.18
N GLN A 85 9.94 10.27 3.32
CA GLN A 85 10.47 9.36 2.32
C GLN A 85 11.36 8.27 2.92
N CYS A 86 10.96 7.72 4.05
CA CYS A 86 11.60 6.59 4.71
C CYS A 86 10.61 5.94 5.69
N GLY A 87 10.90 4.72 6.12
CA GLY A 87 10.11 4.00 7.10
C GLY A 87 10.44 2.52 7.11
N ASP A 88 9.73 1.76 7.94
CA ASP A 88 9.86 0.31 8.02
C ASP A 88 8.75 -0.42 7.25
N CYS A 89 8.65 -1.74 7.43
CA CYS A 89 7.68 -2.58 6.73
C CYS A 89 6.23 -2.12 6.92
N TYR A 90 5.87 -1.65 8.10
CA TYR A 90 4.52 -1.14 8.36
C TYR A 90 4.23 0.13 7.55
N TYR A 91 5.19 1.04 7.47
CA TYR A 91 5.08 2.27 6.69
C TYR A 91 4.88 1.97 5.20
N TYR A 92 5.67 1.05 4.64
CA TYR A 92 5.51 0.63 3.24
C TYR A 92 4.15 0.00 2.99
N GLY A 93 3.72 -0.92 3.85
CA GLY A 93 2.46 -1.64 3.67
C GLY A 93 1.24 -0.72 3.71
N ILE A 94 1.19 0.17 4.68
CA ILE A 94 0.10 1.14 4.86
C ILE A 94 0.07 2.14 3.69
N THR A 95 1.22 2.67 3.32
CA THR A 95 1.35 3.64 2.21
C THR A 95 0.93 3.01 0.89
N MET A 96 1.36 1.76 0.61
CA MET A 96 0.92 1.03 -0.58
C MET A 96 -0.59 0.81 -0.61
N ALA A 97 -1.23 0.61 0.53
CA ALA A 97 -2.69 0.46 0.58
C ALA A 97 -3.41 1.75 0.15
N TYR A 98 -2.92 2.93 0.54
CA TYR A 98 -3.42 4.21 0.04
C TYR A 98 -3.20 4.37 -1.46
N ILE A 99 -2.00 4.06 -1.94
CA ILE A 99 -1.65 4.14 -3.37
C ILE A 99 -2.56 3.23 -4.20
N ALA A 100 -2.71 1.98 -3.79
CA ALA A 100 -3.58 1.02 -4.47
C ALA A 100 -5.04 1.48 -4.47
N ARG A 101 -5.51 2.08 -3.37
CA ARG A 101 -6.88 2.56 -3.25
C ARG A 101 -7.19 3.65 -4.27
N VAL A 102 -6.33 4.65 -4.42
CA VAL A 102 -6.58 5.74 -5.38
C VAL A 102 -6.43 5.28 -6.83
N LEU A 103 -5.76 4.16 -7.08
CA LEU A 103 -5.72 3.47 -8.38
C LEU A 103 -6.95 2.61 -8.64
N GLY A 104 -7.89 2.51 -7.68
CA GLY A 104 -9.17 1.82 -7.84
C GLY A 104 -9.25 0.42 -7.25
N TYR A 105 -8.23 -0.06 -6.54
CA TYR A 105 -8.27 -1.34 -5.85
C TYR A 105 -8.95 -1.22 -4.48
N ASP A 106 -9.68 -2.26 -4.08
CA ASP A 106 -9.90 -2.52 -2.67
C ASP A 106 -8.57 -2.96 -2.07
N SER A 107 -8.17 -2.31 -0.99
CA SER A 107 -6.86 -2.53 -0.37
C SER A 107 -6.94 -2.62 1.14
N ARG A 108 -5.96 -3.29 1.73
CA ARG A 108 -5.81 -3.40 3.17
C ARG A 108 -4.33 -3.47 3.56
N ALA A 109 -4.05 -3.05 4.78
CA ALA A 109 -2.77 -3.29 5.43
C ALA A 109 -2.89 -4.57 6.26
N ALA A 110 -1.90 -5.44 6.17
CA ALA A 110 -1.83 -6.68 6.92
C ALA A 110 -0.63 -6.65 7.86
N MET A 111 -0.82 -7.19 9.05
CA MET A 111 0.17 -7.23 10.12
C MET A 111 0.32 -8.67 10.61
N GLY A 112 1.54 -9.08 10.84
CA GLY A 112 1.84 -10.43 11.32
C GLY A 112 3.34 -10.66 11.41
N ALA A 113 3.80 -11.79 10.87
CA ALA A 113 5.21 -12.16 10.90
C ALA A 113 5.57 -12.98 9.67
N VAL A 114 6.81 -12.86 9.24
CA VAL A 114 7.36 -13.61 8.12
C VAL A 114 8.79 -14.06 8.45
N THR A 115 9.29 -15.06 7.74
CA THR A 115 10.71 -15.46 7.84
C THR A 115 11.56 -14.51 6.98
N ALA A 116 11.75 -13.28 7.48
CA ALA A 116 12.38 -12.17 6.76
C ALA A 116 13.81 -12.49 6.28
N TRP A 117 14.54 -13.31 7.03
CA TRP A 117 15.92 -13.68 6.76
C TRP A 117 16.05 -14.96 5.95
N GLY A 118 14.93 -15.56 5.54
CA GLY A 118 14.87 -16.79 4.76
C GLY A 118 14.07 -17.89 5.46
N PRO A 119 13.69 -18.98 4.72
CA PRO A 119 12.76 -20.00 5.23
C PRO A 119 13.25 -20.75 6.48
N ALA A 120 14.56 -20.84 6.70
CA ALA A 120 15.16 -21.52 7.85
C ALA A 120 15.26 -20.65 9.10
N HIS A 121 14.95 -19.36 9.01
CA HIS A 121 15.04 -18.40 10.12
C HIS A 121 13.72 -18.27 10.87
N PRO A 122 13.75 -17.73 12.11
CA PRO A 122 12.53 -17.46 12.87
C PRO A 122 11.61 -16.44 12.18
N LEU A 123 10.33 -16.47 12.54
CA LEU A 123 9.37 -15.42 12.16
C LEU A 123 9.76 -14.09 12.80
N SER A 124 9.77 -13.04 12.00
CA SER A 124 9.99 -11.65 12.44
C SER A 124 8.73 -10.82 12.23
N PRO A 125 8.44 -9.85 13.11
CA PRO A 125 7.31 -8.93 12.93
C PRO A 125 7.34 -8.26 11.56
N HIS A 126 6.19 -8.21 10.89
CA HIS A 126 6.12 -7.71 9.52
C HIS A 126 4.74 -7.13 9.18
N GLY A 127 4.75 -6.12 8.31
CA GLY A 127 3.57 -5.53 7.72
C GLY A 127 3.68 -5.47 6.20
N TRP A 128 2.56 -5.63 5.50
CA TRP A 128 2.50 -5.58 4.04
C TRP A 128 1.15 -5.07 3.57
N CYS A 129 1.03 -4.80 2.28
CA CYS A 129 -0.22 -4.42 1.62
C CYS A 129 -0.84 -5.62 0.93
N GLU A 130 -2.18 -5.65 0.88
CA GLU A 130 -2.92 -6.58 0.03
C GLU A 130 -3.98 -5.83 -0.77
N VAL A 131 -4.16 -6.25 -2.01
CA VAL A 131 -5.19 -5.74 -2.93
C VAL A 131 -6.12 -6.87 -3.35
N ARG A 132 -7.41 -6.54 -3.53
CA ARG A 132 -8.41 -7.50 -3.96
C ARG A 132 -8.57 -7.50 -5.46
N VAL A 133 -8.59 -8.69 -6.04
CA VAL A 133 -8.92 -8.97 -7.43
C VAL A 133 -9.91 -10.14 -7.48
N ASP A 134 -10.42 -10.49 -8.68
CA ASP A 134 -11.43 -11.55 -8.81
C ASP A 134 -11.00 -12.89 -8.18
N SER A 135 -9.72 -13.24 -8.28
CA SER A 135 -9.15 -14.46 -7.70
C SER A 135 -8.82 -14.37 -6.21
N GLY A 136 -9.18 -13.26 -5.53
CA GLY A 136 -8.94 -13.03 -4.10
C GLY A 136 -7.89 -11.97 -3.82
N TRP A 137 -7.32 -12.01 -2.62
CA TRP A 137 -6.34 -11.02 -2.18
C TRP A 137 -4.94 -11.36 -2.68
N LYS A 138 -4.22 -10.33 -3.14
CA LYS A 138 -2.83 -10.42 -3.58
C LYS A 138 -1.95 -9.54 -2.72
N MET A 139 -0.83 -10.08 -2.28
CA MET A 139 0.17 -9.37 -1.49
C MET A 139 1.01 -8.46 -2.37
N ILE A 140 1.38 -7.33 -1.79
CA ILE A 140 2.35 -6.37 -2.35
C ILE A 140 3.30 -6.02 -1.21
N ASP A 141 4.52 -6.51 -1.26
CA ASP A 141 5.46 -6.48 -0.15
C ASP A 141 6.76 -5.76 -0.53
N CYS A 142 6.79 -4.46 -0.28
CA CYS A 142 7.92 -3.60 -0.65
C CYS A 142 9.22 -3.97 0.07
N SER A 143 9.17 -4.06 1.40
CA SER A 143 10.40 -4.25 2.19
C SER A 143 11.02 -5.62 1.97
N MET A 144 10.22 -6.69 1.91
CA MET A 144 10.73 -8.01 1.58
C MET A 144 11.24 -8.10 0.15
N GLN A 145 10.60 -7.41 -0.81
CA GLN A 145 11.11 -7.33 -2.18
C GLN A 145 12.50 -6.69 -2.23
N ASN A 146 12.76 -5.67 -1.42
CA ASN A 146 14.07 -5.04 -1.33
C ASN A 146 15.11 -5.98 -0.72
N GLY A 147 14.73 -6.75 0.30
CA GLY A 147 15.59 -7.73 0.93
C GLY A 147 15.85 -9.00 0.10
N HIS A 148 14.96 -9.29 -0.84
CA HIS A 148 14.98 -10.49 -1.67
C HIS A 148 14.68 -10.14 -3.13
N PRO A 149 15.62 -9.47 -3.83
CA PRO A 149 15.38 -8.93 -5.17
C PRO A 149 15.08 -9.98 -6.24
N ASP A 150 15.49 -11.23 -6.03
CA ASP A 150 15.24 -12.33 -6.97
C ASP A 150 13.85 -12.97 -6.81
N ALA A 151 13.13 -12.66 -5.72
CA ALA A 151 11.76 -13.11 -5.51
C ALA A 151 10.78 -12.19 -6.24
N ASN A 152 9.56 -12.71 -6.51
CA ASN A 152 8.45 -11.89 -6.96
C ASN A 152 7.46 -11.70 -5.81
N LEU A 153 7.44 -10.52 -5.22
CA LEU A 153 6.57 -10.15 -4.08
C LEU A 153 5.58 -9.04 -4.45
N PHE A 154 5.38 -8.85 -5.72
CA PHE A 154 4.35 -7.97 -6.26
C PHE A 154 3.21 -8.80 -6.83
N PHE A 155 1.99 -8.60 -6.32
CA PHE A 155 0.76 -9.24 -6.80
C PHE A 155 0.77 -10.76 -6.64
N VAL A 156 1.21 -11.24 -5.48
CA VAL A 156 1.35 -12.66 -5.16
C VAL A 156 0.33 -13.11 -4.11
N GLY A 157 -0.35 -14.24 -4.34
CA GLY A 157 -1.22 -14.83 -3.33
C GLY A 157 -0.43 -15.34 -2.13
N ARG A 158 -1.04 -15.35 -0.94
CA ARG A 158 -0.36 -15.84 0.28
C ARG A 158 0.16 -17.27 0.13
N ASN A 159 -0.57 -18.12 -0.59
CA ASN A 159 -0.18 -19.52 -0.85
C ASN A 159 1.02 -19.66 -1.80
N ARG A 160 1.42 -18.59 -2.46
CA ARG A 160 2.60 -18.56 -3.34
C ARG A 160 3.71 -17.66 -2.82
N TYR A 161 3.50 -17.06 -1.65
CA TYR A 161 4.54 -16.29 -0.97
C TYR A 161 5.67 -17.25 -0.56
N PRO A 162 6.92 -16.98 -0.96
CA PRO A 162 8.01 -17.97 -0.82
C PRO A 162 8.56 -18.11 0.59
N TYR A 163 8.07 -17.32 1.54
CA TYR A 163 8.51 -17.35 2.94
C TYR A 163 7.36 -17.79 3.83
N ARG A 164 7.67 -18.28 5.02
CA ARG A 164 6.65 -18.58 6.02
C ARG A 164 5.96 -17.30 6.44
N LEU A 165 4.66 -17.36 6.59
CA LEU A 165 3.79 -16.23 6.80
C LEU A 165 2.76 -16.53 7.87
N ARG A 166 2.59 -15.62 8.82
CA ARG A 166 1.49 -15.58 9.76
C ARG A 166 0.84 -14.20 9.67
N CYS A 167 -0.45 -14.15 9.39
CA CYS A 167 -1.21 -12.91 9.42
C CYS A 167 -2.03 -12.85 10.71
N ASP A 168 -1.78 -11.87 11.56
CA ASP A 168 -2.46 -11.69 12.83
C ASP A 168 -3.64 -10.72 12.72
N LYS A 169 -3.52 -9.69 11.88
CA LYS A 169 -4.52 -8.63 11.75
C LYS A 169 -4.51 -8.05 10.34
N THR A 170 -5.68 -7.69 9.85
CA THR A 170 -5.84 -6.87 8.65
C THR A 170 -6.69 -5.64 8.95
N TYR A 171 -6.35 -4.53 8.33
CA TYR A 171 -7.12 -3.30 8.36
C TYR A 171 -7.47 -2.90 6.93
N ALA A 172 -8.75 -2.99 6.57
CA ALA A 172 -9.21 -2.54 5.26
C ALA A 172 -9.28 -1.00 5.22
N LEU A 173 -8.84 -0.44 4.11
CA LEU A 173 -9.00 0.99 3.84
C LEU A 173 -10.38 1.22 3.22
N ASN A 174 -11.32 1.63 4.04
CA ASN A 174 -12.70 1.88 3.64
C ASN A 174 -12.90 3.35 3.30
N ILE A 175 -13.51 3.61 2.15
CA ILE A 175 -13.89 4.96 1.73
C ILE A 175 -15.36 4.91 1.30
N ASN A 176 -16.18 5.69 1.97
CA ASN A 176 -17.60 5.76 1.69
C ASN A 176 -18.11 7.20 1.83
N ASN A 177 -18.79 7.71 0.79
CA ASN A 177 -19.28 9.08 0.71
C ASN A 177 -18.21 10.12 1.10
N GLY A 178 -17.00 9.96 0.58
CA GLY A 178 -15.88 10.85 0.84
C GLY A 178 -15.18 10.66 2.18
N LYS A 179 -15.68 9.79 3.06
CA LYS A 179 -15.11 9.54 4.40
C LYS A 179 -14.21 8.32 4.39
N VAL A 180 -13.03 8.47 5.00
CA VAL A 180 -11.98 7.42 5.07
C VAL A 180 -11.97 6.82 6.47
N SER A 181 -11.88 5.49 6.54
CA SER A 181 -11.70 4.76 7.80
C SER A 181 -10.89 3.47 7.58
N TRP A 182 -10.23 3.05 8.64
CA TRP A 182 -9.51 1.77 8.67
C TRP A 182 -10.23 0.80 9.63
N ARG A 183 -10.54 -0.38 9.14
CA ARG A 183 -11.23 -1.41 9.95
C ARG A 183 -10.61 -2.79 9.78
#